data_e9e119a0feb4264ea9481c15fe2d141b
#
_entry.id   e9e119a0feb4264ea9481c15fe2d141b
#
_cell.length_a   1.000
_cell.length_b   1.000
_cell.length_c   1.000
_cell.angle_alpha   90.00
_cell.angle_beta   90.00
_cell.angle_gamma   90.00
#
_symmetry.space_group_name_H-M   'P 1'
#
loop_
_entity.id
_entity.type
_entity.pdbx_description
1 polymer ?
#
loop_
_entity_poly.entity_id
_entity_poly.type
_entity_poly.pdbx_seq_one_letter_code
_entity_poly.pdbx_strand_id
1 'polypeptide(L)'
;GKGAKAVPGSGALRATNAATAAGYVLASELRACGVDFSFTPVLDLDHGESGVIGDRAFARDPRVVSLLARCLMQGLLQAGMGNCGKHFPGHGAVKADSHTDIPVDKRSLKAILADDAAPYPWLGSVLTAVMPAHVIYSRVDARPAGFSKRWLQDILRGQMGFQGAIFSDDLSMAGARQVQGQSLSYTEAVLAALDAGCDLALLCNRSVGGGAELDQVLDELAEAAVKGQWQPNEVSEERRLALLPSAAARDWESLVRSADYMRALDLLP
;
A
#
# COMPACT_ATOMS: atom_id res chain seq x y z
N GLY A 1 -10.45 -7.12 45.88
CA GLY A 1 -9.12 -6.94 45.34
C GLY A 1 -8.93 -5.48 44.94
N LYS A 2 -7.94 -4.78 45.49
CA LYS A 2 -7.57 -3.43 45.07
C LYS A 2 -7.05 -3.54 43.63
N GLY A 3 -7.76 -2.92 42.68
CA GLY A 3 -7.37 -2.91 41.27
C GLY A 3 -5.94 -2.38 41.13
N ALA A 4 -5.08 -3.14 40.44
CA ALA A 4 -3.76 -2.70 40.07
C ALA A 4 -3.85 -1.36 39.35
N LYS A 5 -3.21 -0.31 39.84
CA LYS A 5 -3.10 0.96 39.15
C LYS A 5 -2.39 0.68 37.82
N ALA A 6 -3.04 1.05 36.68
CA ALA A 6 -2.42 0.93 35.38
C ALA A 6 -1.09 1.69 35.38
N VAL A 7 -0.01 1.00 35.01
CA VAL A 7 1.31 1.62 34.86
C VAL A 7 1.21 2.63 33.71
N PRO A 8 1.69 3.89 33.87
CA PRO A 8 1.75 4.84 32.75
C PRO A 8 2.45 4.21 31.54
N GLY A 9 1.81 4.26 30.37
CA GLY A 9 2.31 3.61 29.14
C GLY A 9 1.87 2.16 28.91
N SER A 10 1.21 1.50 29.87
CA SER A 10 0.75 0.11 29.70
C SER A 10 -0.23 -0.08 28.52
N GLY A 11 -1.04 0.95 28.23
CA GLY A 11 -1.94 0.96 27.05
C GLY A 11 -1.17 1.02 25.74
N ALA A 12 -0.16 1.89 25.63
CA ALA A 12 0.69 1.99 24.43
C ALA A 12 1.48 0.69 24.20
N LEU A 13 2.03 0.07 25.25
CA LEU A 13 2.75 -1.21 25.16
C LEU A 13 1.80 -2.34 24.69
N ARG A 14 0.57 -2.39 25.20
CA ARG A 14 -0.41 -3.37 24.71
C ARG A 14 -0.77 -3.16 23.27
N ALA A 15 -1.01 -1.91 22.83
CA ALA A 15 -1.35 -1.60 21.44
C ALA A 15 -0.20 -1.96 20.49
N THR A 16 1.06 -1.66 20.85
CA THR A 16 2.23 -2.01 20.02
C THR A 16 2.46 -3.51 19.94
N ASN A 17 2.29 -4.24 21.05
CA ASN A 17 2.39 -5.71 21.08
C ASN A 17 1.27 -6.35 20.24
N ALA A 18 0.03 -5.87 20.36
CA ALA A 18 -1.10 -6.34 19.56
C ALA A 18 -0.88 -6.05 18.06
N ALA A 19 -0.37 -4.88 17.69
CA ALA A 19 -0.05 -4.56 16.31
C ALA A 19 1.05 -5.48 15.72
N THR A 20 2.10 -5.78 16.51
CA THR A 20 3.14 -6.73 16.08
C THR A 20 2.58 -8.14 15.95
N ALA A 21 1.78 -8.58 16.91
CA ALA A 21 1.13 -9.89 16.87
C ALA A 21 0.18 -10.01 15.66
N ALA A 22 -0.62 -8.98 15.40
CA ALA A 22 -1.52 -8.95 14.24
C ALA A 22 -0.75 -9.09 12.92
N GLY A 23 0.36 -8.36 12.75
CA GLY A 23 1.22 -8.49 11.57
C GLY A 23 1.81 -9.90 11.43
N TYR A 24 2.29 -10.47 12.54
CA TYR A 24 2.86 -11.82 12.53
C TYR A 24 1.83 -12.90 12.21
N VAL A 25 0.64 -12.86 12.83
CA VAL A 25 -0.46 -13.80 12.57
C VAL A 25 -0.91 -13.67 11.12
N LEU A 26 -1.22 -12.45 10.66
CA LEU A 26 -1.65 -12.19 9.28
C LEU A 26 -0.66 -12.79 8.26
N ALA A 27 0.62 -12.46 8.38
CA ALA A 27 1.61 -12.93 7.43
C ALA A 27 1.86 -14.44 7.54
N SER A 28 1.86 -15.00 8.75
CA SER A 28 2.07 -16.43 8.95
C SER A 28 0.95 -17.27 8.30
N GLU A 29 -0.31 -16.85 8.47
CA GLU A 29 -1.47 -17.51 7.88
C GLU A 29 -1.49 -17.37 6.35
N LEU A 30 -1.29 -16.16 5.84
CA LEU A 30 -1.23 -15.92 4.39
C LEU A 30 -0.12 -16.76 3.73
N ARG A 31 1.06 -16.80 4.34
CA ARG A 31 2.17 -17.58 3.81
C ARG A 31 1.90 -19.09 3.88
N ALA A 32 1.28 -19.58 4.94
CA ALA A 32 0.86 -20.98 5.04
C ALA A 32 -0.17 -21.38 3.97
N CYS A 33 -0.92 -20.39 3.45
CA CYS A 33 -1.85 -20.54 2.32
C CYS A 33 -1.21 -20.29 0.94
N GLY A 34 0.10 -20.06 0.86
CA GLY A 34 0.80 -19.81 -0.41
C GLY A 34 0.75 -18.36 -0.91
N VAL A 35 0.41 -17.41 -0.05
CA VAL A 35 0.39 -15.97 -0.38
C VAL A 35 1.69 -15.33 0.11
N ASP A 36 2.46 -14.75 -0.80
CA ASP A 36 3.81 -14.22 -0.52
C ASP A 36 3.82 -12.76 -0.06
N PHE A 37 2.77 -11.98 -0.35
CA PHE A 37 2.75 -10.55 -0.11
C PHE A 37 1.35 -10.04 0.24
N SER A 38 1.29 -8.99 1.09
CA SER A 38 0.03 -8.32 1.49
C SER A 38 0.14 -6.81 1.31
N PHE A 39 -0.94 -6.19 0.79
CA PHE A 39 -1.05 -4.73 0.66
C PHE A 39 -1.40 -4.07 2.01
N THR A 40 -0.53 -4.25 2.99
CA THR A 40 -0.66 -3.85 4.40
C THR A 40 0.64 -3.19 4.87
N PRO A 41 0.59 -2.09 5.65
CA PRO A 41 -0.54 -1.46 6.33
C PRO A 41 -1.20 -0.31 5.55
N VAL A 42 -2.41 0.09 6.00
CA VAL A 42 -3.00 1.38 5.67
C VAL A 42 -2.30 2.47 6.49
N LEU A 43 -1.76 3.50 5.84
CA LEU A 43 -1.09 4.65 6.45
C LEU A 43 -1.93 5.92 6.41
N ASP A 44 -3.11 5.85 5.80
CA ASP A 44 -4.05 6.96 5.73
C ASP A 44 -4.46 7.41 7.13
N LEU A 45 -4.59 8.73 7.31
CA LEU A 45 -5.03 9.32 8.56
C LEU A 45 -6.56 9.35 8.64
N ASP A 46 -7.11 9.11 9.83
CA ASP A 46 -8.54 9.24 10.09
C ASP A 46 -8.94 10.70 10.24
N HIS A 47 -9.39 11.32 9.16
CA HIS A 47 -9.97 12.67 9.18
C HIS A 47 -11.46 12.67 9.54
N GLY A 48 -12.08 11.50 9.71
CA GLY A 48 -13.52 11.37 9.95
C GLY A 48 -14.40 11.70 8.74
N GLU A 49 -13.80 11.91 7.55
CA GLU A 49 -14.50 12.33 6.34
C GLU A 49 -14.60 11.26 5.27
N SER A 50 -13.61 10.38 5.17
CA SER A 50 -13.54 9.35 4.14
C SER A 50 -14.34 8.12 4.51
N GLY A 51 -15.40 7.83 3.74
CA GLY A 51 -16.17 6.59 3.87
C GLY A 51 -15.40 5.34 3.40
N VAL A 52 -14.33 5.53 2.62
CA VAL A 52 -13.48 4.44 2.10
C VAL A 52 -12.43 4.02 3.12
N ILE A 53 -11.79 5.00 3.77
CA ILE A 53 -10.76 4.73 4.76
C ILE A 53 -11.41 4.32 6.08
N GLY A 54 -12.29 5.15 6.64
CA GLY A 54 -13.08 4.85 7.84
C GLY A 54 -12.25 4.20 8.95
N ASP A 55 -12.75 3.09 9.47
CA ASP A 55 -12.14 2.28 10.52
C ASP A 55 -10.87 1.50 10.09
N ARG A 56 -10.47 1.58 8.82
CA ARG A 56 -9.20 1.01 8.34
C ARG A 56 -7.99 1.81 8.80
N ALA A 57 -8.15 3.10 9.15
CA ALA A 57 -7.09 3.94 9.66
C ALA A 57 -6.75 3.60 11.13
N PHE A 58 -5.47 3.60 11.47
CA PHE A 58 -5.03 3.40 12.85
C PHE A 58 -5.42 4.57 13.78
N ALA A 59 -5.30 5.80 13.28
CA ALA A 59 -5.56 7.02 14.05
C ALA A 59 -5.57 8.26 13.14
N ARG A 60 -5.90 9.42 13.75
CA ARG A 60 -5.75 10.74 13.11
C ARG A 60 -4.32 11.29 13.20
N ASP A 61 -3.60 10.99 14.27
CA ASP A 61 -2.23 11.51 14.48
C ASP A 61 -1.21 10.67 13.68
N PRO A 62 -0.44 11.27 12.76
CA PRO A 62 0.53 10.57 11.93
C PRO A 62 1.63 9.87 12.75
N ARG A 63 1.93 10.34 13.97
CA ARG A 63 2.91 9.71 14.86
C ARG A 63 2.37 8.39 15.40
N VAL A 64 1.09 8.34 15.75
CA VAL A 64 0.41 7.11 16.21
C VAL A 64 0.30 6.13 15.06
N VAL A 65 -0.11 6.59 13.86
CA VAL A 65 -0.13 5.76 12.64
C VAL A 65 1.24 5.16 12.37
N SER A 66 2.30 5.96 12.38
CA SER A 66 3.67 5.47 12.13
C SER A 66 4.14 4.46 13.17
N LEU A 67 3.81 4.68 14.45
CA LEU A 67 4.18 3.76 15.53
C LEU A 67 3.51 2.39 15.35
N LEU A 68 2.19 2.38 15.19
CA LEU A 68 1.42 1.13 15.04
C LEU A 68 1.74 0.41 13.73
N ALA A 69 1.87 1.16 12.63
CA ALA A 69 2.27 0.61 11.34
C ALA A 69 3.66 -0.04 11.40
N ARG A 70 4.64 0.60 12.05
CA ARG A 70 5.99 0.02 12.24
C ARG A 70 5.92 -1.30 13.03
N CYS A 71 5.11 -1.36 14.08
CA CYS A 71 4.92 -2.56 14.87
C CYS A 71 4.28 -3.69 14.04
N LEU A 72 3.25 -3.37 13.25
CA LEU A 72 2.61 -4.33 12.35
C LEU A 72 3.59 -4.83 11.27
N MET A 73 4.34 -3.92 10.64
CA MET A 73 5.39 -4.29 9.67
C MET A 73 6.46 -5.19 10.29
N GLN A 74 6.83 -4.96 11.55
CA GLN A 74 7.76 -5.83 12.26
C GLN A 74 7.20 -7.24 12.39
N GLY A 75 5.91 -7.39 12.66
CA GLY A 75 5.23 -8.69 12.70
C GLY A 75 5.22 -9.39 11.32
N LEU A 76 4.91 -8.64 10.25
CA LEU A 76 4.99 -9.16 8.88
C LEU A 76 6.40 -9.69 8.56
N LEU A 77 7.42 -8.92 8.91
CA LEU A 77 8.83 -9.28 8.68
C LEU A 77 9.23 -10.53 9.47
N GLN A 78 8.79 -10.68 10.72
CA GLN A 78 9.05 -11.87 11.54
C GLN A 78 8.49 -13.15 10.90
N ALA A 79 7.39 -13.06 10.17
CA ALA A 79 6.84 -14.16 9.38
C ALA A 79 7.44 -14.26 7.97
N GLY A 80 8.43 -13.42 7.62
CA GLY A 80 9.11 -13.42 6.33
C GLY A 80 8.30 -12.81 5.18
N MET A 81 7.38 -11.89 5.46
CA MET A 81 6.56 -11.19 4.46
C MET A 81 6.97 -9.71 4.38
N GLY A 82 7.03 -9.17 3.17
CA GLY A 82 7.16 -7.74 2.92
C GLY A 82 5.87 -6.96 3.29
N ASN A 83 5.90 -5.65 3.11
CA ASN A 83 4.80 -4.76 3.46
C ASN A 83 4.54 -3.71 2.36
N CYS A 84 3.34 -3.10 2.36
CA CYS A 84 2.97 -2.06 1.42
C CYS A 84 2.20 -0.95 2.13
N GLY A 85 2.83 0.20 2.29
CA GLY A 85 2.16 1.39 2.83
C GLY A 85 1.22 2.01 1.81
N LYS A 86 -0.02 2.28 2.22
CA LYS A 86 -1.06 2.81 1.33
C LYS A 86 -2.02 3.75 2.05
N HIS A 87 -2.62 4.70 1.34
CA HIS A 87 -2.55 5.04 -0.09
C HIS A 87 -1.82 6.38 -0.26
N PHE A 88 -0.58 6.34 -0.72
CA PHE A 88 0.29 7.53 -0.84
C PHE A 88 -0.31 8.62 -1.75
N PRO A 89 -0.24 9.90 -1.38
CA PRO A 89 0.29 10.50 -0.16
C PRO A 89 -0.71 10.54 1.02
N GLY A 90 -1.95 10.05 0.87
CA GLY A 90 -2.97 9.92 1.89
C GLY A 90 -4.38 10.17 1.36
N HIS A 91 -5.28 9.20 1.54
CA HIS A 91 -6.68 9.22 1.04
C HIS A 91 -7.70 9.69 2.10
N GLY A 92 -7.29 9.83 3.36
CA GLY A 92 -8.22 10.04 4.48
C GLY A 92 -8.98 11.37 4.48
N ALA A 93 -8.48 12.40 3.80
CA ALA A 93 -9.05 13.75 3.80
C ALA A 93 -10.06 14.01 2.65
N VAL A 94 -10.37 13.01 1.83
CA VAL A 94 -11.32 13.14 0.71
C VAL A 94 -12.56 12.29 0.94
N LYS A 95 -13.74 12.84 0.61
CA LYS A 95 -15.04 12.19 0.81
C LYS A 95 -15.41 11.23 -0.32
N ALA A 96 -15.03 11.59 -1.56
CA ALA A 96 -15.36 10.80 -2.73
C ALA A 96 -14.64 9.45 -2.71
N ASP A 97 -15.38 8.41 -3.09
CA ASP A 97 -14.87 7.06 -3.23
C ASP A 97 -14.21 6.91 -4.60
N SER A 98 -12.91 6.64 -4.62
CA SER A 98 -12.16 6.43 -5.86
C SER A 98 -12.61 5.21 -6.68
N HIS A 99 -13.44 4.33 -6.11
CA HIS A 99 -14.08 3.23 -6.86
C HIS A 99 -15.21 3.73 -7.76
N THR A 100 -15.87 4.82 -7.40
CA THR A 100 -17.07 5.33 -8.09
C THR A 100 -16.90 6.74 -8.66
N ASP A 101 -15.93 7.51 -8.17
CA ASP A 101 -15.69 8.90 -8.56
C ASP A 101 -14.19 9.24 -8.47
N ILE A 102 -13.78 10.40 -8.96
CA ILE A 102 -12.40 10.89 -8.88
C ILE A 102 -12.29 11.85 -7.71
N PRO A 103 -11.74 11.43 -6.56
CA PRO A 103 -11.59 12.30 -5.41
C PRO A 103 -10.53 13.39 -5.68
N VAL A 104 -10.81 14.61 -5.23
CA VAL A 104 -9.91 15.76 -5.39
C VAL A 104 -9.57 16.37 -4.03
N ASP A 105 -8.28 16.36 -3.68
CA ASP A 105 -7.74 17.10 -2.55
C ASP A 105 -7.20 18.45 -3.01
N LYS A 106 -7.68 19.53 -2.37
CA LYS A 106 -7.32 20.93 -2.70
C LYS A 106 -6.28 21.52 -1.76
N ARG A 107 -5.72 20.73 -0.84
CA ARG A 107 -4.69 21.19 0.10
C ARG A 107 -3.35 21.45 -0.62
N SER A 108 -2.53 22.29 -0.01
CA SER A 108 -1.19 22.57 -0.54
C SER A 108 -0.25 21.38 -0.33
N LEU A 109 0.78 21.25 -1.17
CA LEU A 109 1.85 20.25 -0.98
C LEU A 109 2.42 20.29 0.43
N LYS A 110 2.70 21.50 0.96
CA LYS A 110 3.23 21.67 2.32
C LYS A 110 2.30 21.08 3.38
N ALA A 111 1.00 21.27 3.25
CA ALA A 111 0.02 20.72 4.20
C ALA A 111 -0.03 19.20 4.13
N ILE A 112 -0.04 18.62 2.93
CA ILE A 112 -0.06 17.16 2.73
C ILE A 112 1.23 16.52 3.28
N LEU A 113 2.40 17.09 2.97
CA LEU A 113 3.69 16.58 3.46
C LEU A 113 3.85 16.66 4.99
N ALA A 114 3.22 17.66 5.61
CA ALA A 114 3.31 17.83 7.06
C ALA A 114 2.32 16.94 7.84
N ASP A 115 1.32 16.36 7.19
CA ASP A 115 0.24 15.60 7.81
C ASP A 115 0.14 14.18 7.18
N ASP A 116 -0.66 14.02 6.12
CA ASP A 116 -0.98 12.70 5.56
C ASP A 116 0.23 11.94 5.01
N ALA A 117 1.18 12.64 4.39
CA ALA A 117 2.37 12.01 3.83
C ALA A 117 3.54 11.87 4.84
N ALA A 118 3.42 12.42 6.05
CA ALA A 118 4.46 12.36 7.08
C ALA A 118 4.86 10.93 7.49
N PRO A 119 3.96 9.93 7.55
CA PRO A 119 4.34 8.55 7.86
C PRO A 119 5.37 7.94 6.89
N TYR A 120 5.35 8.31 5.61
CA TYR A 120 6.18 7.67 4.59
C TYR A 120 7.68 7.88 4.81
N PRO A 121 8.23 9.10 4.97
CA PRO A 121 9.64 9.28 5.26
C PRO A 121 10.04 8.73 6.63
N TRP A 122 9.13 8.73 7.65
CA TRP A 122 9.43 8.17 8.97
C TRP A 122 9.51 6.65 8.95
N LEU A 123 8.85 5.99 8.01
CA LEU A 123 8.85 4.54 7.81
C LEU A 123 9.75 4.08 6.67
N GLY A 124 10.41 5.00 5.96
CA GLY A 124 11.16 4.71 4.73
C GLY A 124 12.19 3.59 4.85
N SER A 125 12.79 3.39 6.03
CA SER A 125 13.76 2.32 6.26
C SER A 125 13.14 0.92 6.45
N VAL A 126 11.82 0.82 6.61
CA VAL A 126 11.10 -0.45 6.85
C VAL A 126 10.01 -0.73 5.81
N LEU A 127 9.62 0.27 5.02
CA LEU A 127 8.70 0.12 3.90
C LEU A 127 9.38 -0.62 2.75
N THR A 128 8.80 -1.77 2.34
CA THR A 128 9.26 -2.54 1.17
C THR A 128 8.53 -2.14 -0.10
N ALA A 129 7.27 -1.73 0.02
CA ALA A 129 6.49 -1.20 -1.09
C ALA A 129 5.58 -0.03 -0.66
N VAL A 130 5.14 0.76 -1.65
CA VAL A 130 4.16 1.83 -1.51
C VAL A 130 3.12 1.70 -2.63
N MET A 131 1.86 1.97 -2.31
CA MET A 131 0.77 2.05 -3.27
C MET A 131 0.18 3.47 -3.24
N PRO A 132 0.25 4.23 -4.35
CA PRO A 132 -0.33 5.56 -4.45
C PRO A 132 -1.85 5.52 -4.61
N ALA A 133 -2.52 6.57 -4.14
CA ALA A 133 -3.96 6.73 -4.26
C ALA A 133 -4.39 7.18 -5.67
N HIS A 134 -5.58 6.76 -6.11
CA HIS A 134 -6.27 7.36 -7.26
C HIS A 134 -6.99 8.66 -6.85
N VAL A 135 -6.22 9.61 -6.30
CA VAL A 135 -6.68 10.92 -5.85
C VAL A 135 -5.92 12.02 -6.59
N ILE A 136 -6.62 13.05 -7.06
CA ILE A 136 -6.04 14.25 -7.64
C ILE A 136 -5.74 15.25 -6.53
N TYR A 137 -4.48 15.60 -6.35
CA TYR A 137 -4.04 16.66 -5.45
C TYR A 137 -3.82 17.93 -6.27
N SER A 138 -4.90 18.66 -6.50
CA SER A 138 -5.01 19.68 -7.56
C SER A 138 -4.05 20.86 -7.46
N ARG A 139 -3.44 21.09 -6.29
CA ARG A 139 -2.38 22.09 -6.09
C ARG A 139 -0.97 21.55 -6.32
N VAL A 140 -0.84 20.27 -6.69
CA VAL A 140 0.45 19.60 -6.92
C VAL A 140 0.54 19.08 -8.34
N ASP A 141 -0.48 18.33 -8.77
CA ASP A 141 -0.59 17.79 -10.13
C ASP A 141 -2.08 17.65 -10.50
N ALA A 142 -2.38 17.80 -11.78
CA ALA A 142 -3.71 17.58 -12.34
C ALA A 142 -4.05 16.10 -12.55
N ARG A 143 -3.08 15.20 -12.39
CA ARG A 143 -3.24 13.75 -12.50
C ARG A 143 -3.41 13.14 -11.12
N PRO A 144 -4.11 11.99 -10.99
CA PRO A 144 -4.07 11.18 -9.77
C PRO A 144 -2.64 10.82 -9.38
N ALA A 145 -2.37 10.65 -8.07
CA ALA A 145 -1.01 10.40 -7.59
C ALA A 145 -0.35 9.18 -8.27
N GLY A 146 -1.11 8.10 -8.55
CA GLY A 146 -0.61 6.91 -9.24
C GLY A 146 -0.19 7.12 -10.69
N PHE A 147 -0.57 8.25 -11.31
CA PHE A 147 -0.20 8.64 -12.68
C PHE A 147 0.66 9.89 -12.74
N SER A 148 1.20 10.33 -11.61
CA SER A 148 1.96 11.58 -11.49
C SER A 148 3.46 11.33 -11.26
N LYS A 149 4.29 11.65 -12.25
CA LYS A 149 5.75 11.69 -12.09
C LYS A 149 6.15 12.62 -10.95
N ARG A 150 5.41 13.71 -10.76
CA ARG A 150 5.65 14.65 -9.66
C ARG A 150 5.52 13.97 -8.30
N TRP A 151 4.48 13.16 -8.09
CA TRP A 151 4.29 12.43 -6.85
C TRP A 151 5.27 11.27 -6.69
N LEU A 152 5.45 10.45 -7.72
CA LEU A 152 6.20 9.20 -7.59
C LEU A 152 7.72 9.41 -7.75
N GLN A 153 8.16 10.22 -8.72
CA GLN A 153 9.60 10.41 -8.97
C GLN A 153 10.17 11.57 -8.15
N ASP A 154 9.57 12.77 -8.22
CA ASP A 154 10.18 13.93 -7.56
C ASP A 154 9.99 13.90 -6.04
N ILE A 155 8.79 13.55 -5.57
CA ILE A 155 8.46 13.61 -4.14
C ILE A 155 8.81 12.29 -3.45
N LEU A 156 8.20 11.17 -3.83
CA LEU A 156 8.38 9.89 -3.12
C LEU A 156 9.82 9.38 -3.28
N ARG A 157 10.33 9.27 -4.52
CA ARG A 157 11.69 8.80 -4.75
C ARG A 157 12.74 9.87 -4.42
N GLY A 158 12.58 11.08 -4.95
CA GLY A 158 13.59 12.14 -4.86
C GLY A 158 13.63 12.80 -3.48
N GLN A 159 12.51 13.39 -3.03
CA GLN A 159 12.48 14.15 -1.78
C GLN A 159 12.42 13.27 -0.53
N MET A 160 11.65 12.18 -0.55
CA MET A 160 11.51 11.27 0.59
C MET A 160 12.54 10.13 0.57
N GLY A 161 13.24 9.91 -0.54
CA GLY A 161 14.31 8.91 -0.66
C GLY A 161 13.83 7.46 -0.71
N PHE A 162 12.56 7.20 -1.05
CA PHE A 162 12.03 5.84 -1.08
C PHE A 162 12.65 5.01 -2.20
N GLN A 163 13.18 3.83 -1.86
CA GLN A 163 13.87 2.93 -2.81
C GLN A 163 13.13 1.62 -3.08
N GLY A 164 12.08 1.30 -2.33
CA GLY A 164 11.31 0.07 -2.50
C GLY A 164 10.42 0.08 -3.75
N ALA A 165 9.61 -0.97 -3.92
CA ALA A 165 8.70 -1.10 -5.04
C ALA A 165 7.49 -0.15 -4.94
N ILE A 166 7.00 0.34 -6.07
CA ILE A 166 5.76 1.11 -6.17
C ILE A 166 4.75 0.29 -6.96
N PHE A 167 3.66 -0.13 -6.30
CA PHE A 167 2.49 -0.69 -6.99
C PHE A 167 1.60 0.44 -7.51
N SER A 168 0.86 0.23 -8.60
CA SER A 168 -0.35 1.04 -8.79
C SER A 168 -1.41 0.60 -7.78
N ASP A 169 -2.40 1.44 -7.48
CA ASP A 169 -3.67 0.95 -6.97
C ASP A 169 -4.45 0.29 -8.12
N ASP A 170 -5.57 -0.34 -7.82
CA ASP A 170 -6.34 -1.10 -8.82
C ASP A 170 -6.76 -0.24 -10.02
N LEU A 171 -6.19 -0.56 -11.17
CA LEU A 171 -6.45 0.16 -12.42
C LEU A 171 -7.83 -0.14 -13.04
N SER A 172 -8.59 -1.06 -12.47
CA SER A 172 -9.99 -1.27 -12.83
C SER A 172 -10.94 -0.24 -12.22
N MET A 173 -10.49 0.53 -11.22
CA MET A 173 -11.27 1.55 -10.53
C MET A 173 -11.60 2.75 -11.43
N ALA A 174 -12.75 3.39 -11.22
CA ALA A 174 -13.18 4.56 -11.98
C ALA A 174 -12.16 5.71 -11.91
N GLY A 175 -11.55 5.93 -10.74
CA GLY A 175 -10.50 6.94 -10.54
C GLY A 175 -9.22 6.70 -11.36
N ALA A 176 -8.98 5.47 -11.83
CA ALA A 176 -7.89 5.12 -12.72
C ALA A 176 -8.27 5.21 -14.21
N ARG A 177 -9.55 5.16 -14.50
CA ARG A 177 -10.09 5.07 -15.88
C ARG A 177 -10.50 6.41 -16.45
N GLN A 178 -10.55 7.47 -15.65
CA GLN A 178 -10.89 8.82 -16.07
C GLN A 178 -9.74 9.77 -15.71
N VAL A 179 -8.93 10.17 -16.69
CA VAL A 179 -7.79 11.07 -16.49
C VAL A 179 -7.94 12.28 -17.38
N GLN A 180 -8.01 13.47 -16.79
CA GLN A 180 -8.15 14.75 -17.51
C GLN A 180 -9.34 14.78 -18.50
N GLY A 181 -10.46 14.14 -18.13
CA GLY A 181 -11.67 14.08 -18.97
C GLY A 181 -11.62 13.03 -20.08
N GLN A 182 -10.56 12.23 -20.15
CA GLN A 182 -10.43 11.13 -21.10
C GLN A 182 -10.63 9.78 -20.41
N SER A 183 -11.38 8.89 -21.05
CA SER A 183 -11.52 7.50 -20.61
C SER A 183 -10.35 6.69 -21.15
N LEU A 184 -9.60 6.05 -20.25
CA LEU A 184 -8.48 5.18 -20.60
C LEU A 184 -8.92 3.73 -20.79
N SER A 185 -8.34 3.00 -21.75
CA SER A 185 -8.34 1.54 -21.76
C SER A 185 -7.53 0.99 -20.57
N TYR A 186 -7.61 -0.31 -20.29
CA TYR A 186 -6.78 -0.91 -19.24
C TYR A 186 -5.29 -0.81 -19.58
N THR A 187 -4.95 -1.05 -20.84
CA THR A 187 -3.56 -0.93 -21.34
C THR A 187 -3.02 0.49 -21.20
N GLU A 188 -3.82 1.50 -21.59
CA GLU A 188 -3.43 2.91 -21.41
C GLU A 188 -3.24 3.28 -19.94
N ALA A 189 -4.10 2.77 -19.04
CA ALA A 189 -3.94 2.97 -17.61
C ALA A 189 -2.67 2.29 -17.07
N VAL A 190 -2.37 1.07 -17.51
CA VAL A 190 -1.12 0.35 -17.14
C VAL A 190 0.09 1.14 -17.63
N LEU A 191 0.13 1.54 -18.90
CA LEU A 191 1.24 2.32 -19.46
C LEU A 191 1.41 3.66 -18.73
N ALA A 192 0.32 4.34 -18.41
CA ALA A 192 0.37 5.59 -17.66
C ALA A 192 0.93 5.42 -16.23
N ALA A 193 0.58 4.33 -15.53
CA ALA A 193 1.12 4.01 -14.22
C ALA A 193 2.62 3.68 -14.27
N LEU A 194 3.03 2.85 -15.23
CA LEU A 194 4.44 2.49 -15.43
C LEU A 194 5.28 3.71 -15.83
N ASP A 195 4.79 4.56 -16.74
CA ASP A 195 5.47 5.81 -17.16
C ASP A 195 5.58 6.80 -16.01
N ALA A 196 4.60 6.84 -15.09
CA ALA A 196 4.67 7.66 -13.89
C ALA A 196 5.71 7.16 -12.88
N GLY A 197 6.09 5.88 -12.95
CA GLY A 197 7.14 5.29 -12.09
C GLY A 197 6.67 4.19 -11.15
N CYS A 198 5.48 3.61 -11.38
CA CYS A 198 5.11 2.35 -10.77
C CYS A 198 6.02 1.22 -11.29
N ASP A 199 6.41 0.32 -10.40
CA ASP A 199 7.17 -0.90 -10.73
C ASP A 199 6.22 -2.07 -11.08
N LEU A 200 4.99 -2.04 -10.54
CA LEU A 200 3.96 -3.06 -10.76
C LEU A 200 2.61 -2.38 -11.02
N ALA A 201 1.89 -2.90 -12.00
CA ALA A 201 0.52 -2.49 -12.31
C ALA A 201 -0.48 -3.53 -11.78
N LEU A 202 -1.47 -3.08 -10.99
CA LEU A 202 -2.50 -3.92 -10.40
C LEU A 202 -3.80 -3.79 -11.18
N LEU A 203 -4.30 -4.91 -11.70
CA LEU A 203 -5.58 -4.98 -12.42
C LEU A 203 -6.45 -6.06 -11.78
N CYS A 204 -7.33 -5.65 -10.86
CA CYS A 204 -8.16 -6.56 -10.10
C CYS A 204 -9.35 -7.10 -10.92
N ASN A 205 -9.75 -8.33 -10.60
CA ASN A 205 -10.96 -8.98 -11.10
C ASN A 205 -11.05 -9.18 -12.64
N ARG A 206 -10.02 -8.84 -13.40
CA ARG A 206 -10.04 -9.00 -14.87
C ARG A 206 -9.60 -10.38 -15.34
N SER A 207 -9.08 -11.22 -14.44
CA SER A 207 -8.85 -12.66 -14.66
C SER A 207 -10.09 -13.52 -14.41
N VAL A 208 -11.12 -12.96 -13.78
CA VAL A 208 -12.37 -13.68 -13.49
C VAL A 208 -13.20 -13.81 -14.78
N GLY A 209 -13.78 -14.99 -15.03
CA GLY A 209 -14.62 -15.20 -16.22
C GLY A 209 -13.85 -15.53 -17.50
N GLY A 210 -12.60 -16.01 -17.38
CA GLY A 210 -11.79 -16.47 -18.50
C GLY A 210 -10.63 -15.59 -18.91
N GLY A 211 -10.49 -14.39 -18.33
CA GLY A 211 -9.27 -13.57 -18.43
C GLY A 211 -9.03 -12.86 -19.77
N ALA A 212 -9.97 -12.87 -20.70
CA ALA A 212 -9.78 -12.27 -22.04
C ALA A 212 -9.35 -10.80 -22.01
N GLU A 213 -9.85 -10.00 -21.05
CA GLU A 213 -9.41 -8.60 -20.89
C GLU A 213 -7.97 -8.50 -20.44
N LEU A 214 -7.51 -9.42 -19.60
CA LEU A 214 -6.11 -9.49 -19.15
C LEU A 214 -5.20 -9.93 -20.27
N ASP A 215 -5.58 -10.95 -21.05
CA ASP A 215 -4.83 -11.41 -22.22
C ASP A 215 -4.67 -10.29 -23.24
N GLN A 216 -5.74 -9.54 -23.51
CA GLN A 216 -5.67 -8.37 -24.38
C GLN A 216 -4.67 -7.32 -23.88
N VAL A 217 -4.68 -7.01 -22.58
CA VAL A 217 -3.71 -6.06 -21.99
C VAL A 217 -2.28 -6.56 -22.17
N LEU A 218 -2.02 -7.84 -21.97
CA LEU A 218 -0.68 -8.42 -22.13
C LEU A 218 -0.21 -8.36 -23.59
N ASP A 219 -1.08 -8.66 -24.54
CA ASP A 219 -0.78 -8.58 -25.99
C ASP A 219 -0.48 -7.13 -26.40
N GLU A 220 -1.32 -6.17 -25.98
CA GLU A 220 -1.14 -4.75 -26.28
C GLU A 220 0.14 -4.18 -25.63
N LEU A 221 0.52 -4.64 -24.42
CA LEU A 221 1.79 -4.26 -23.78
C LEU A 221 3.00 -4.83 -24.52
N ALA A 222 2.90 -6.06 -25.02
CA ALA A 222 3.95 -6.66 -25.85
C ALA A 222 4.13 -5.86 -27.16
N GLU A 223 3.04 -5.44 -27.79
CA GLU A 223 3.09 -4.56 -28.95
C GLU A 223 3.70 -3.19 -28.62
N ALA A 224 3.33 -2.58 -27.49
CA ALA A 224 3.89 -1.31 -27.02
C ALA A 224 5.40 -1.40 -26.81
N ALA A 225 5.89 -2.52 -26.28
CA ALA A 225 7.32 -2.78 -26.13
C ALA A 225 8.03 -2.86 -27.50
N VAL A 226 7.47 -3.59 -28.47
CA VAL A 226 8.02 -3.68 -29.85
C VAL A 226 8.05 -2.30 -30.53
N LYS A 227 7.02 -1.46 -30.31
CA LYS A 227 6.94 -0.10 -30.84
C LYS A 227 7.83 0.91 -30.08
N GLY A 228 8.53 0.50 -29.03
CA GLY A 228 9.37 1.37 -28.20
C GLY A 228 8.59 2.36 -27.33
N GLN A 229 7.29 2.15 -27.13
CA GLN A 229 6.42 2.99 -26.30
C GLN A 229 6.61 2.68 -24.79
N TRP A 230 7.08 1.49 -24.47
CA TRP A 230 7.45 1.05 -23.13
C TRP A 230 8.67 0.14 -23.21
N GLN A 231 9.52 0.18 -22.19
CA GLN A 231 10.69 -0.71 -22.09
C GLN A 231 10.77 -1.28 -20.67
N PRO A 232 11.11 -2.58 -20.52
CA PRO A 232 11.43 -3.16 -19.23
C PRO A 232 12.56 -2.39 -18.54
N ASN A 233 12.47 -2.25 -17.21
CA ASN A 233 13.44 -1.55 -16.39
C ASN A 233 14.06 -2.52 -15.38
N GLU A 234 15.37 -2.76 -15.48
CA GLU A 234 16.09 -3.70 -14.61
C GLU A 234 15.97 -3.32 -13.11
N VAL A 235 16.06 -2.05 -12.79
CA VAL A 235 15.91 -1.57 -11.39
C VAL A 235 14.51 -1.82 -10.86
N SER A 236 13.49 -1.70 -11.72
CA SER A 236 12.10 -2.02 -11.38
C SER A 236 11.94 -3.52 -11.13
N GLU A 237 12.56 -4.35 -11.95
CA GLU A 237 12.57 -5.81 -11.78
C GLU A 237 13.27 -6.24 -10.48
N GLU A 238 14.43 -5.64 -10.16
CA GLU A 238 15.12 -5.89 -8.89
C GLU A 238 14.22 -5.57 -7.68
N ARG A 239 13.50 -4.42 -7.72
CA ARG A 239 12.55 -4.04 -6.65
C ARG A 239 11.40 -5.04 -6.53
N ARG A 240 10.88 -5.51 -7.66
CA ARG A 240 9.82 -6.53 -7.71
C ARG A 240 10.30 -7.85 -7.09
N LEU A 241 11.47 -8.33 -7.47
CA LEU A 241 12.06 -9.56 -6.94
C LEU A 241 12.38 -9.45 -5.44
N ALA A 242 12.78 -8.28 -4.96
CA ALA A 242 13.05 -8.03 -3.54
C ALA A 242 11.80 -8.13 -2.63
N LEU A 243 10.60 -8.15 -3.20
CA LEU A 243 9.36 -8.37 -2.44
C LEU A 243 9.11 -9.85 -2.14
N LEU A 244 9.75 -10.76 -2.87
CA LEU A 244 9.56 -12.19 -2.67
C LEU A 244 10.16 -12.64 -1.33
N PRO A 245 9.50 -13.56 -0.61
CA PRO A 245 10.02 -14.09 0.64
C PRO A 245 11.37 -14.79 0.46
N SER A 246 12.30 -14.56 1.38
CA SER A 246 13.63 -15.18 1.37
C SER A 246 13.66 -16.58 1.99
N ALA A 247 12.59 -17.00 2.66
CA ALA A 247 12.50 -18.29 3.35
C ALA A 247 11.21 -19.03 3.00
N ALA A 248 11.22 -20.36 3.08
CA ALA A 248 10.02 -21.17 2.89
C ALA A 248 8.96 -20.86 3.95
N ALA A 249 7.69 -20.88 3.55
CA ALA A 249 6.57 -20.79 4.48
C ALA A 249 6.49 -22.08 5.34
N ARG A 250 5.98 -21.94 6.57
CA ARG A 250 5.52 -23.10 7.33
C ARG A 250 4.21 -23.59 6.72
N ASP A 251 4.02 -24.90 6.70
CA ASP A 251 2.71 -25.46 6.42
C ASP A 251 1.71 -25.16 7.55
N TRP A 252 0.43 -25.26 7.26
CA TRP A 252 -0.63 -24.92 8.20
C TRP A 252 -0.59 -25.74 9.51
N GLU A 253 -0.32 -27.05 9.41
CA GLU A 253 -0.25 -27.92 10.59
C GLU A 253 0.88 -27.55 11.53
N SER A 254 2.04 -27.24 10.97
CA SER A 254 3.22 -26.79 11.73
C SER A 254 2.99 -25.39 12.34
N LEU A 255 2.31 -24.50 11.60
CA LEU A 255 1.99 -23.16 12.06
C LEU A 255 1.11 -23.19 13.31
N VAL A 256 -0.03 -23.88 13.27
CA VAL A 256 -0.99 -23.91 14.38
C VAL A 256 -0.47 -24.60 15.65
N ARG A 257 0.63 -25.34 15.55
CA ARG A 257 1.34 -25.95 16.68
C ARG A 257 2.52 -25.10 17.19
N SER A 258 2.83 -24.01 16.50
CA SER A 258 3.95 -23.13 16.83
C SER A 258 3.66 -22.34 18.10
N ALA A 259 4.58 -22.38 19.06
CA ALA A 259 4.45 -21.61 20.29
C ALA A 259 4.45 -20.10 20.04
N ASP A 260 5.17 -19.63 19.01
CA ASP A 260 5.20 -18.20 18.64
C ASP A 260 3.85 -17.75 18.09
N TYR A 261 3.23 -18.56 17.24
CA TYR A 261 1.91 -18.28 16.70
C TYR A 261 0.83 -18.26 17.79
N MET A 262 0.83 -19.26 18.67
CA MET A 262 -0.12 -19.31 19.79
C MET A 262 0.05 -18.10 20.73
N ARG A 263 1.29 -17.72 21.07
CA ARG A 263 1.54 -16.51 21.87
C ARG A 263 1.09 -15.23 21.16
N ALA A 264 1.23 -15.15 19.85
CA ALA A 264 0.76 -14.00 19.09
C ALA A 264 -0.77 -13.90 19.12
N LEU A 265 -1.49 -15.02 18.98
CA LEU A 265 -2.95 -15.06 19.11
C LEU A 265 -3.42 -14.56 20.47
N ASP A 266 -2.74 -14.92 21.57
CA ASP A 266 -3.07 -14.47 22.93
C ASP A 266 -2.90 -12.96 23.15
N LEU A 267 -2.17 -12.27 22.26
CA LEU A 267 -1.97 -10.81 22.30
C LEU A 267 -3.01 -10.04 21.47
N LEU A 268 -3.79 -10.71 20.66
CA LEU A 268 -4.86 -10.08 19.89
C LEU A 268 -6.07 -9.78 20.78
N PRO A 269 -6.84 -8.71 20.51
CA PRO A 269 -8.00 -8.32 21.29
C PRO A 269 -9.17 -9.30 21.16
#